data_8319315c14f72345dd36e909b085ddc7
#
_entry.id   8319315c14f72345dd36e909b085ddc7
#
_cell.length_a   1.000
_cell.length_b   1.000
_cell.length_c   1.000
_cell.angle_alpha   90.00
_cell.angle_beta   90.00
_cell.angle_gamma   90.00
#
_symmetry.space_group_name_H-M   'P 1'
#
loop_
_entity.id
_entity.type
_entity.pdbx_description
1 polymer ?
#
loop_
_entity_poly.entity_id
_entity_poly.type
_entity_poly.pdbx_seq_one_letter_code
_entity_poly.pdbx_strand_id
1 'polypeptide(L)'
;EYSLVHIIKSYLLVPIDYKNEMPYYGYSIMAIAWTLTYEIWFYFIFGISKKLSYKNKFIVSSVLLSAPVVFVNGINIDAFHANYVLNWGVFNNIQFITNPIVYNFIFGILSYNICVFVSKHKELLRPVLSLVLPLLLLYGVIGVVSIRGMGHGINQWGWYCFIIVTSIVISEMYFKDMYANSKMVYLGEISFSVYLIHPLLFILVNSYHPFIDVFNSLSGFTRLSCLVAFVVCISHIVYRLIELPTHNLGKKLAKKYFSHNMKENKDCHS
;
A
#
# COMPACT_ATOMS: atom_id res chain seq x y z
N GLU A 1 20.80 10.67 16.86
CA GLU A 1 21.29 11.51 15.74
C GLU A 1 21.33 10.67 14.46
N TYR A 2 20.73 11.17 13.38
CA TYR A 2 20.80 10.52 12.09
C TYR A 2 22.15 10.81 11.42
N SER A 3 22.89 9.77 11.06
CA SER A 3 24.09 9.93 10.25
C SER A 3 23.74 10.31 8.80
N LEU A 4 24.70 10.86 8.05
CA LEU A 4 24.52 11.18 6.62
C LEU A 4 24.09 9.93 5.82
N VAL A 5 24.59 8.76 6.20
CA VAL A 5 24.22 7.48 5.59
C VAL A 5 22.74 7.15 5.82
N HIS A 6 22.21 7.40 7.03
CA HIS A 6 20.78 7.21 7.32
C HIS A 6 19.92 8.15 6.48
N ILE A 7 20.34 9.40 6.30
CA ILE A 7 19.64 10.38 5.47
C ILE A 7 19.59 9.90 4.01
N ILE A 8 20.72 9.50 3.43
CA ILE A 8 20.78 9.00 2.05
C ILE A 8 19.92 7.74 1.88
N LYS A 9 20.01 6.77 2.78
CA LYS A 9 19.20 5.56 2.74
C LYS A 9 17.71 5.88 2.81
N SER A 10 17.30 6.84 3.66
CA SER A 10 15.90 7.27 3.77
C SER A 10 15.38 7.89 2.46
N TYR A 11 16.17 8.71 1.78
CA TYR A 11 15.80 9.28 0.48
C TYR A 11 15.72 8.23 -0.62
N LEU A 12 16.57 7.22 -0.58
CA LEU A 12 16.56 6.12 -1.54
C LEU A 12 15.52 5.05 -1.22
N LEU A 13 14.75 5.21 -0.13
CA LEU A 13 13.78 4.25 0.37
C LEU A 13 14.39 2.85 0.58
N VAL A 14 15.64 2.81 1.01
CA VAL A 14 16.36 1.58 1.35
C VAL A 14 16.29 1.37 2.86
N PRO A 15 16.08 0.12 3.34
CA PRO A 15 16.10 -0.18 4.77
C PRO A 15 17.35 0.33 5.46
N ILE A 16 17.17 0.94 6.64
CA ILE A 16 18.27 1.62 7.35
C ILE A 16 19.15 0.64 8.07
N ASP A 17 18.53 -0.26 8.84
CA ASP A 17 19.23 -1.23 9.66
C ASP A 17 18.54 -2.60 9.60
N TYR A 18 19.17 -3.55 8.93
CA TYR A 18 18.68 -4.91 8.75
C TYR A 18 18.79 -5.80 10.00
N LYS A 19 19.37 -5.28 11.09
CA LYS A 19 19.38 -5.95 12.39
C LYS A 19 18.12 -5.70 13.21
N ASN A 20 17.34 -4.69 12.81
CA ASN A 20 16.06 -4.39 13.43
C ASN A 20 14.96 -5.31 12.92
N GLU A 21 13.87 -5.35 13.69
CA GLU A 21 12.73 -6.20 13.43
C GLU A 21 12.14 -5.98 12.04
N MET A 22 11.72 -7.07 11.42
CA MET A 22 10.88 -7.05 10.23
C MET A 22 9.46 -6.56 10.59
N PRO A 23 8.74 -5.95 9.69
CA PRO A 23 9.06 -5.64 8.31
C PRO A 23 9.77 -4.29 8.13
N TYR A 24 10.06 -3.56 9.20
CA TYR A 24 10.50 -2.17 9.18
C TYR A 24 11.98 -2.00 8.82
N TYR A 25 12.84 -2.90 9.29
CA TYR A 25 14.31 -2.84 9.15
C TYR A 25 14.90 -1.49 9.56
N GLY A 26 14.46 -0.96 10.71
CA GLY A 26 14.78 0.38 11.17
C GLY A 26 13.93 1.45 10.49
N TYR A 27 13.51 2.42 11.31
CA TYR A 27 12.70 3.52 10.80
C TYR A 27 13.57 4.54 10.07
N SER A 28 13.18 4.87 8.86
CA SER A 28 13.71 6.02 8.13
C SER A 28 13.31 7.32 8.82
N ILE A 29 13.83 8.47 8.35
CA ILE A 29 13.42 9.79 8.83
C ILE A 29 11.89 9.93 8.83
N MET A 30 11.25 9.38 7.80
CA MET A 30 9.80 9.21 7.75
C MET A 30 9.46 7.77 8.12
N ALA A 31 8.96 7.56 9.34
CA ALA A 31 8.76 6.22 9.92
C ALA A 31 7.96 5.25 9.01
N ILE A 32 6.96 5.76 8.31
CA ILE A 32 6.10 4.94 7.42
C ILE A 32 6.69 4.64 6.05
N ALA A 33 7.83 5.25 5.69
CA ALA A 33 8.43 5.07 4.36
C ALA A 33 8.91 3.64 4.06
N TRP A 34 9.01 2.77 5.09
CA TRP A 34 9.32 1.37 4.91
C TRP A 34 8.34 0.64 3.96
N THR A 35 7.07 1.04 3.95
CA THR A 35 6.08 0.45 3.03
C THR A 35 6.36 0.81 1.57
N LEU A 36 6.90 2.02 1.32
CA LEU A 36 7.28 2.45 -0.02
C LEU A 36 8.44 1.61 -0.59
N THR A 37 9.33 1.09 0.27
CA THR A 37 10.39 0.16 -0.14
C THR A 37 9.78 -1.10 -0.79
N TYR A 38 8.75 -1.69 -0.17
CA TYR A 38 8.05 -2.85 -0.73
C TYR A 38 7.26 -2.48 -1.99
N GLU A 39 6.68 -1.31 -2.04
CA GLU A 39 5.93 -0.82 -3.20
C GLU A 39 6.84 -0.65 -4.43
N ILE A 40 8.01 -0.03 -4.26
CA ILE A 40 9.01 0.10 -5.33
C ILE A 40 9.50 -1.27 -5.79
N TRP A 41 9.75 -2.19 -4.84
CA TRP A 41 10.11 -3.56 -5.17
C TRP A 41 9.03 -4.25 -6.00
N PHE A 42 7.75 -4.10 -5.63
CA PHE A 42 6.63 -4.61 -6.40
C PHE A 42 6.61 -4.03 -7.82
N TYR A 43 6.75 -2.72 -7.98
CA TYR A 43 6.78 -2.08 -9.30
C TYR A 43 7.93 -2.59 -10.16
N PHE A 44 9.09 -2.81 -9.57
CA PHE A 44 10.25 -3.38 -10.26
C PHE A 44 9.96 -4.80 -10.77
N ILE A 45 9.46 -5.68 -9.91
CA ILE A 45 9.07 -7.06 -10.27
C ILE A 45 7.96 -7.05 -11.33
N PHE A 46 6.96 -6.19 -11.18
CA PHE A 46 5.88 -6.08 -12.15
C PHE A 46 6.35 -5.57 -13.52
N GLY A 47 7.30 -4.65 -13.53
CA GLY A 47 7.98 -4.19 -14.75
C GLY A 47 8.72 -5.31 -15.47
N ILE A 48 9.50 -6.11 -14.74
CA ILE A 48 10.18 -7.32 -15.27
C ILE A 48 9.14 -8.31 -15.81
N SER A 49 8.08 -8.56 -15.06
CA SER A 49 7.02 -9.50 -15.45
C SER A 49 6.35 -9.13 -16.77
N LYS A 50 6.10 -7.83 -16.99
CA LYS A 50 5.59 -7.31 -18.27
C LYS A 50 6.56 -7.54 -19.42
N LYS A 51 7.87 -7.40 -19.18
CA LYS A 51 8.91 -7.61 -20.18
C LYS A 51 9.05 -9.10 -20.54
N LEU A 52 8.95 -9.99 -19.55
CA LEU A 52 9.03 -11.44 -19.74
C LEU A 52 7.79 -11.99 -20.44
N SER A 53 6.60 -11.59 -20.02
CA SER A 53 5.34 -12.02 -20.63
C SER A 53 4.23 -11.02 -20.35
N TYR A 54 3.90 -10.19 -21.34
CA TYR A 54 2.80 -9.24 -21.21
C TYR A 54 1.44 -9.90 -20.94
N LYS A 55 1.19 -11.05 -21.58
CA LYS A 55 -0.05 -11.82 -21.45
C LYS A 55 -0.20 -12.40 -20.04
N ASN A 56 0.88 -12.96 -19.49
CA ASN A 56 0.88 -13.66 -18.21
C ASN A 56 1.52 -12.83 -17.07
N LYS A 57 1.61 -11.51 -17.22
CA LYS A 57 2.30 -10.61 -16.27
C LYS A 57 1.89 -10.80 -14.82
N PHE A 58 0.62 -11.07 -14.54
CA PHE A 58 0.12 -11.29 -13.17
C PHE A 58 0.61 -12.61 -12.57
N ILE A 59 0.62 -13.68 -13.36
CA ILE A 59 1.14 -14.99 -12.93
C ILE A 59 2.65 -14.88 -12.72
N VAL A 60 3.37 -14.31 -13.68
CA VAL A 60 4.84 -14.14 -13.60
C VAL A 60 5.22 -13.28 -12.40
N SER A 61 4.52 -12.17 -12.14
CA SER A 61 4.80 -11.33 -10.96
C SER A 61 4.50 -12.05 -9.66
N SER A 62 3.41 -12.82 -9.58
CA SER A 62 3.09 -13.61 -8.38
C SER A 62 4.16 -14.67 -8.12
N VAL A 63 4.65 -15.35 -9.15
CA VAL A 63 5.74 -16.33 -9.02
C VAL A 63 7.04 -15.65 -8.57
N LEU A 64 7.44 -14.55 -9.21
CA LEU A 64 8.67 -13.84 -8.86
C LEU A 64 8.64 -13.24 -7.44
N LEU A 65 7.48 -12.81 -6.96
CA LEU A 65 7.30 -12.33 -5.58
C LEU A 65 7.30 -13.47 -4.58
N SER A 66 6.67 -14.61 -4.92
CA SER A 66 6.54 -15.75 -4.00
C SER A 66 7.82 -16.58 -3.92
N ALA A 67 8.57 -16.71 -5.00
CA ALA A 67 9.72 -17.59 -5.07
C ALA A 67 10.78 -17.32 -3.97
N PRO A 68 11.22 -16.07 -3.70
CA PRO A 68 12.14 -15.78 -2.60
C PRO A 68 11.56 -16.15 -1.24
N VAL A 69 10.27 -15.86 -1.01
CA VAL A 69 9.58 -16.15 0.25
C VAL A 69 9.50 -17.66 0.49
N VAL A 70 9.07 -18.42 -0.52
CA VAL A 70 8.94 -19.89 -0.44
C VAL A 70 10.31 -20.55 -0.31
N PHE A 71 11.30 -20.09 -1.05
CA PHE A 71 12.66 -20.65 -0.99
C PHE A 71 13.27 -20.52 0.41
N VAL A 72 13.05 -19.38 1.07
CA VAL A 72 13.64 -19.11 2.39
C VAL A 72 12.79 -19.65 3.53
N ASN A 73 11.46 -19.50 3.43
CA ASN A 73 10.53 -19.79 4.51
C ASN A 73 9.76 -21.11 4.30
N GLY A 74 9.91 -21.75 3.14
CA GLY A 74 9.06 -22.86 2.70
C GLY A 74 9.16 -24.14 3.51
N ILE A 75 10.12 -24.23 4.42
CA ILE A 75 10.32 -25.37 5.31
C ILE A 75 9.82 -25.06 6.72
N ASN A 76 9.57 -23.81 7.06
CA ASN A 76 9.17 -23.39 8.40
C ASN A 76 7.89 -22.56 8.38
N ILE A 77 6.78 -23.11 8.90
CA ILE A 77 5.47 -22.44 8.91
C ILE A 77 5.52 -21.16 9.75
N ASP A 78 6.34 -21.09 10.79
CA ASP A 78 6.49 -19.90 11.63
C ASP A 78 7.11 -18.72 10.87
N ALA A 79 7.86 -18.99 9.82
CA ALA A 79 8.46 -17.98 8.97
C ALA A 79 7.46 -17.22 8.07
N PHE A 80 6.20 -17.65 7.98
CA PHE A 80 5.13 -16.90 7.30
C PHE A 80 4.59 -15.71 8.11
N HIS A 81 5.11 -15.46 9.31
CA HIS A 81 4.84 -14.24 10.06
C HIS A 81 5.74 -13.10 9.58
N ALA A 82 5.15 -11.95 9.24
CA ALA A 82 5.89 -10.79 8.75
C ALA A 82 6.95 -10.26 9.74
N ASN A 83 6.84 -10.62 11.01
CA ASN A 83 7.73 -10.18 12.09
C ASN A 83 8.84 -11.22 12.42
N TYR A 84 8.99 -12.27 11.62
CA TYR A 84 10.00 -13.27 11.82
C TYR A 84 11.39 -12.75 11.45
N VAL A 85 12.35 -12.84 12.39
CA VAL A 85 13.73 -12.36 12.18
C VAL A 85 14.61 -13.53 11.76
N LEU A 86 15.19 -13.42 10.57
CA LEU A 86 16.23 -14.33 10.08
C LEU A 86 17.59 -13.65 10.19
N ASN A 87 18.58 -14.37 10.71
CA ASN A 87 19.95 -13.86 10.69
C ASN A 87 20.73 -14.50 9.54
N TRP A 88 20.89 -13.76 8.46
CA TRP A 88 21.58 -14.22 7.24
C TRP A 88 23.00 -13.68 7.11
N GLY A 89 23.53 -13.06 8.15
CA GLY A 89 24.86 -12.47 8.13
C GLY A 89 24.99 -11.42 7.03
N VAL A 90 25.85 -11.67 6.04
CA VAL A 90 26.12 -10.71 4.94
C VAL A 90 24.90 -10.46 4.05
N PHE A 91 23.97 -11.41 3.96
CA PHE A 91 22.76 -11.31 3.12
C PHE A 91 21.57 -10.66 3.83
N ASN A 92 21.75 -10.11 5.01
CA ASN A 92 20.68 -9.39 5.72
C ASN A 92 20.04 -8.27 4.85
N ASN A 93 20.83 -7.68 3.96
CA ASN A 93 20.38 -6.56 3.10
C ASN A 93 19.26 -6.92 2.11
N ILE A 94 19.05 -8.19 1.83
CA ILE A 94 18.02 -8.64 0.90
C ILE A 94 16.86 -9.35 1.59
N GLN A 95 16.84 -9.42 2.92
CA GLN A 95 15.78 -10.09 3.68
C GLN A 95 14.38 -9.53 3.37
N PHE A 96 14.26 -8.23 3.08
CA PHE A 96 12.95 -7.64 2.81
C PHE A 96 12.23 -8.30 1.63
N ILE A 97 12.97 -8.83 0.63
CA ILE A 97 12.35 -9.52 -0.51
C ILE A 97 11.76 -10.89 -0.15
N THR A 98 12.18 -11.47 0.97
CA THR A 98 11.71 -12.75 1.47
C THR A 98 10.63 -12.61 2.54
N ASN A 99 10.24 -11.37 2.86
CA ASN A 99 9.21 -11.11 3.85
C ASN A 99 7.82 -11.45 3.31
N PRO A 100 7.01 -12.23 4.03
CA PRO A 100 5.66 -12.62 3.61
C PRO A 100 4.69 -11.45 3.37
N ILE A 101 5.03 -10.23 3.77
CA ILE A 101 4.22 -9.02 3.52
C ILE A 101 4.00 -8.80 2.02
N VAL A 102 4.90 -9.29 1.15
CA VAL A 102 4.77 -9.19 -0.31
C VAL A 102 3.51 -9.90 -0.84
N TYR A 103 2.95 -10.86 -0.10
CA TYR A 103 1.70 -11.50 -0.46
C TYR A 103 0.50 -10.54 -0.48
N ASN A 104 0.58 -9.39 0.20
CA ASN A 104 -0.46 -8.36 0.10
C ASN A 104 -0.57 -7.81 -1.34
N PHE A 105 0.53 -7.75 -2.11
CA PHE A 105 0.49 -7.40 -3.52
C PHE A 105 -0.17 -8.50 -4.36
N ILE A 106 0.06 -9.76 -4.02
CA ILE A 106 -0.60 -10.90 -4.67
C ILE A 106 -2.10 -10.88 -4.38
N PHE A 107 -2.54 -10.51 -3.18
CA PHE A 107 -3.94 -10.27 -2.88
C PHE A 107 -4.53 -9.15 -3.75
N GLY A 108 -3.79 -8.08 -4.03
CA GLY A 108 -4.21 -7.05 -4.97
C GLY A 108 -4.40 -7.59 -6.40
N ILE A 109 -3.48 -8.42 -6.88
CA ILE A 109 -3.60 -9.12 -8.18
C ILE A 109 -4.80 -10.05 -8.18
N LEU A 110 -5.01 -10.82 -7.12
CA LEU A 110 -6.16 -11.73 -6.97
C LEU A 110 -7.47 -10.97 -6.94
N SER A 111 -7.55 -9.87 -6.19
CA SER A 111 -8.70 -8.98 -6.16
C SER A 111 -9.08 -8.48 -7.57
N TYR A 112 -8.09 -8.01 -8.35
CA TYR A 112 -8.30 -7.61 -9.73
C TYR A 112 -8.87 -8.75 -10.59
N ASN A 113 -8.29 -9.96 -10.51
CA ASN A 113 -8.77 -11.11 -11.29
C ASN A 113 -10.20 -11.52 -10.89
N ILE A 114 -10.53 -11.50 -9.60
CA ILE A 114 -11.89 -11.75 -9.10
C ILE A 114 -12.86 -10.72 -9.67
N CYS A 115 -12.51 -9.43 -9.60
CA CYS A 115 -13.34 -8.36 -10.15
C CYS A 115 -13.58 -8.52 -11.66
N VAL A 116 -12.55 -8.87 -12.43
CA VAL A 116 -12.67 -9.15 -13.87
C VAL A 116 -13.56 -10.36 -14.13
N PHE A 117 -13.42 -11.44 -13.37
CA PHE A 117 -14.28 -12.62 -13.49
C PHE A 117 -15.74 -12.28 -13.18
N VAL A 118 -15.98 -11.62 -12.06
CA VAL A 118 -17.31 -11.19 -11.61
C VAL A 118 -17.96 -10.25 -12.63
N SER A 119 -17.19 -9.32 -13.21
CA SER A 119 -17.72 -8.39 -14.23
C SER A 119 -18.24 -9.09 -15.48
N LYS A 120 -17.58 -10.18 -15.88
CA LYS A 120 -18.00 -11.00 -17.04
C LYS A 120 -19.29 -11.81 -16.79
N HIS A 121 -19.57 -12.14 -15.52
CA HIS A 121 -20.72 -12.96 -15.13
C HIS A 121 -21.72 -12.17 -14.29
N LYS A 122 -21.80 -10.86 -14.53
CA LYS A 122 -22.53 -9.90 -13.70
C LYS A 122 -23.96 -10.32 -13.41
N GLU A 123 -24.74 -10.61 -14.43
CA GLU A 123 -26.17 -10.90 -14.28
C GLU A 123 -26.42 -12.23 -13.54
N LEU A 124 -25.60 -13.25 -13.81
CA LEU A 124 -25.71 -14.55 -13.17
C LEU A 124 -25.39 -14.49 -11.67
N LEU A 125 -24.37 -13.73 -11.30
CA LEU A 125 -23.86 -13.66 -9.93
C LEU A 125 -24.59 -12.64 -9.06
N ARG A 126 -25.35 -11.72 -9.66
CA ARG A 126 -26.02 -10.62 -8.96
C ARG A 126 -26.84 -11.04 -7.74
N PRO A 127 -27.75 -12.02 -7.81
CA PRO A 127 -28.58 -12.41 -6.67
C PRO A 127 -27.75 -12.98 -5.52
N VAL A 128 -26.69 -13.75 -5.82
CA VAL A 128 -25.82 -14.32 -4.80
C VAL A 128 -24.96 -13.24 -4.16
N LEU A 129 -24.36 -12.38 -4.98
CA LEU A 129 -23.45 -11.34 -4.49
C LEU A 129 -24.18 -10.26 -3.68
N SER A 130 -25.44 -9.97 -3.96
CA SER A 130 -26.24 -9.05 -3.15
C SER A 130 -26.38 -9.47 -1.67
N LEU A 131 -26.37 -10.79 -1.42
CA LEU A 131 -26.40 -11.34 -0.06
C LEU A 131 -24.98 -11.53 0.52
N VAL A 132 -24.05 -12.03 -0.29
CA VAL A 132 -22.72 -12.43 0.17
C VAL A 132 -21.81 -11.22 0.46
N LEU A 133 -21.85 -10.18 -0.37
CA LEU A 133 -20.96 -9.02 -0.22
C LEU A 133 -21.12 -8.27 1.13
N PRO A 134 -22.34 -7.98 1.62
CA PRO A 134 -22.51 -7.37 2.94
C PRO A 134 -21.96 -8.25 4.08
N LEU A 135 -22.13 -9.58 3.98
CA LEU A 135 -21.60 -10.52 4.97
C LEU A 135 -20.07 -10.56 4.95
N LEU A 136 -19.45 -10.55 3.77
CA LEU A 136 -17.99 -10.48 3.63
C LEU A 136 -17.44 -9.15 4.16
N LEU A 137 -18.10 -8.03 3.89
CA LEU A 137 -17.74 -6.73 4.46
C LEU A 137 -17.81 -6.75 5.98
N LEU A 138 -18.89 -7.25 6.53
CA LEU A 138 -19.06 -7.37 7.98
C LEU A 138 -17.98 -8.27 8.59
N TYR A 139 -17.72 -9.43 7.99
CA TYR A 139 -16.66 -10.33 8.42
C TYR A 139 -15.28 -9.66 8.40
N GLY A 140 -14.95 -8.95 7.31
CA GLY A 140 -13.70 -8.23 7.17
C GLY A 140 -13.53 -7.15 8.22
N VAL A 141 -14.57 -6.32 8.46
CA VAL A 141 -14.54 -5.26 9.46
C VAL A 141 -14.39 -5.83 10.87
N ILE A 142 -15.19 -6.84 11.23
CA ILE A 142 -15.07 -7.52 12.53
C ILE A 142 -13.67 -8.10 12.68
N GLY A 143 -13.11 -8.72 11.64
CA GLY A 143 -11.78 -9.29 11.66
C GLY A 143 -10.71 -8.24 11.95
N VAL A 144 -10.72 -7.10 11.27
CA VAL A 144 -9.75 -6.01 11.50
C VAL A 144 -9.85 -5.48 12.93
N VAL A 145 -11.08 -5.28 13.44
CA VAL A 145 -11.30 -4.73 14.79
C VAL A 145 -10.97 -5.74 15.90
N SER A 146 -11.12 -7.04 15.63
CA SER A 146 -10.89 -8.12 16.61
C SER A 146 -9.41 -8.44 16.81
N ILE A 147 -8.54 -8.10 15.86
CA ILE A 147 -7.09 -8.34 15.99
C ILE A 147 -6.51 -7.41 17.05
N ARG A 148 -5.95 -8.00 18.10
CA ARG A 148 -5.22 -7.26 19.13
C ARG A 148 -3.77 -7.07 18.71
N GLY A 149 -3.31 -5.83 18.65
CA GLY A 149 -1.95 -5.46 18.27
C GLY A 149 -1.80 -5.04 16.82
N MET A 150 -0.66 -4.42 16.50
CA MET A 150 -0.32 -4.02 15.14
C MET A 150 0.32 -5.21 14.41
N GLY A 151 -0.45 -5.84 13.55
CA GLY A 151 0.00 -6.97 12.76
C GLY A 151 0.08 -6.67 11.28
N HIS A 152 1.24 -6.94 10.71
CA HIS A 152 1.49 -6.81 9.28
C HIS A 152 1.57 -8.20 8.64
N GLY A 153 0.96 -8.35 7.46
CA GLY A 153 1.00 -9.60 6.70
C GLY A 153 -0.34 -10.29 6.53
N ILE A 154 -0.30 -11.42 5.83
CA ILE A 154 -1.50 -12.16 5.41
C ILE A 154 -2.29 -12.77 6.57
N ASN A 155 -1.62 -13.23 7.62
CA ASN A 155 -2.24 -13.89 8.77
C ASN A 155 -2.91 -12.91 9.75
N GLN A 156 -2.82 -11.61 9.48
CA GLN A 156 -3.38 -10.56 10.32
C GLN A 156 -4.29 -9.65 9.50
N TRP A 157 -3.95 -8.38 9.35
CA TRP A 157 -4.82 -7.43 8.66
C TRP A 157 -4.91 -7.69 7.15
N GLY A 158 -3.87 -8.26 6.52
CA GLY A 158 -3.81 -8.44 5.06
C GLY A 158 -5.02 -9.20 4.50
N TRP A 159 -5.40 -10.32 5.13
CA TRP A 159 -6.55 -11.12 4.71
C TRP A 159 -7.88 -10.36 4.80
N TYR A 160 -8.11 -9.71 5.93
CA TYR A 160 -9.35 -8.96 6.13
C TYR A 160 -9.44 -7.73 5.24
N CYS A 161 -8.34 -7.01 5.07
CA CYS A 161 -8.26 -5.88 4.13
C CYS A 161 -8.51 -6.32 2.69
N PHE A 162 -7.96 -7.46 2.27
CA PHE A 162 -8.25 -8.04 0.96
C PHE A 162 -9.75 -8.29 0.76
N ILE A 163 -10.42 -8.90 1.75
CA ILE A 163 -11.87 -9.14 1.70
C ILE A 163 -12.65 -7.83 1.63
N ILE A 164 -12.31 -6.85 2.48
CA ILE A 164 -12.99 -5.55 2.49
C ILE A 164 -12.86 -4.86 1.13
N VAL A 165 -11.64 -4.69 0.65
CA VAL A 165 -11.36 -3.98 -0.61
C VAL A 165 -12.04 -4.67 -1.79
N THR A 166 -11.91 -6.01 -1.89
CA THR A 166 -12.53 -6.77 -2.97
C THR A 166 -14.06 -6.66 -2.93
N SER A 167 -14.65 -6.75 -1.73
CA SER A 167 -16.10 -6.63 -1.57
C SER A 167 -16.63 -5.24 -1.90
N ILE A 168 -15.92 -4.17 -1.51
CA ILE A 168 -16.29 -2.79 -1.85
C ILE A 168 -16.24 -2.58 -3.36
N VAL A 169 -15.15 -3.00 -4.02
CA VAL A 169 -14.99 -2.83 -5.47
C VAL A 169 -16.09 -3.57 -6.24
N ILE A 170 -16.39 -4.82 -5.85
CA ILE A 170 -17.46 -5.59 -6.48
C ILE A 170 -18.82 -4.93 -6.21
N SER A 171 -19.09 -4.48 -4.99
CA SER A 171 -20.33 -3.80 -4.65
C SER A 171 -20.55 -2.55 -5.50
N GLU A 172 -19.51 -1.74 -5.71
CA GLU A 172 -19.58 -0.55 -6.56
C GLU A 172 -19.88 -0.90 -8.04
N MET A 173 -19.33 -2.01 -8.53
CA MET A 173 -19.59 -2.48 -9.90
C MET A 173 -21.05 -2.90 -10.10
N TYR A 174 -21.73 -3.39 -9.04
CA TYR A 174 -23.11 -3.89 -9.11
C TYR A 174 -24.16 -2.83 -8.75
N PHE A 175 -23.88 -2.03 -7.75
CA PHE A 175 -24.82 -1.09 -7.13
C PHE A 175 -24.42 0.36 -7.37
N LYS A 176 -23.80 0.63 -8.48
CA LYS A 176 -23.33 1.91 -9.02
C LYS A 176 -23.64 3.14 -8.14
N ASP A 177 -22.62 3.92 -7.80
CA ASP A 177 -22.71 5.11 -6.94
C ASP A 177 -23.08 4.81 -5.46
N MET A 178 -22.90 3.57 -5.01
CA MET A 178 -23.18 3.20 -3.62
C MET A 178 -22.17 3.83 -2.66
N TYR A 179 -20.88 3.79 -3.02
CA TYR A 179 -19.79 4.30 -2.20
C TYR A 179 -19.04 5.46 -2.86
N ALA A 180 -18.93 5.48 -4.17
CA ALA A 180 -18.14 6.43 -4.95
C ALA A 180 -18.88 7.76 -5.20
N ASN A 181 -19.29 8.46 -4.13
CA ASN A 181 -19.72 9.84 -4.27
C ASN A 181 -18.50 10.78 -4.43
N SER A 182 -18.72 12.01 -4.91
CA SER A 182 -17.66 12.98 -5.20
C SER A 182 -16.74 13.28 -3.99
N LYS A 183 -17.27 13.22 -2.76
CA LYS A 183 -16.48 13.43 -1.54
C LYS A 183 -15.57 12.23 -1.26
N MET A 184 -16.06 11.00 -1.44
CA MET A 184 -15.26 9.79 -1.25
C MET A 184 -14.18 9.65 -2.30
N VAL A 185 -14.49 9.99 -3.57
CA VAL A 185 -13.49 10.04 -4.64
C VAL A 185 -12.40 11.04 -4.28
N TYR A 186 -12.77 12.24 -3.82
CA TYR A 186 -11.81 13.24 -3.40
C TYR A 186 -10.95 12.79 -2.20
N LEU A 187 -11.53 12.14 -1.20
CA LEU A 187 -10.76 11.55 -0.11
C LEU A 187 -9.77 10.48 -0.60
N GLY A 188 -10.16 9.72 -1.62
CA GLY A 188 -9.26 8.79 -2.32
C GLY A 188 -8.09 9.50 -3.01
N GLU A 189 -8.35 10.62 -3.68
CA GLU A 189 -7.30 11.41 -4.34
C GLU A 189 -6.25 11.94 -3.36
N ILE A 190 -6.67 12.42 -2.18
CA ILE A 190 -5.75 12.94 -1.15
C ILE A 190 -5.18 11.87 -0.23
N SER A 191 -5.55 10.59 -0.40
CA SER A 191 -5.22 9.51 0.52
C SER A 191 -3.72 9.30 0.70
N PHE A 192 -2.93 9.50 -0.35
CA PHE A 192 -1.48 9.41 -0.28
C PHE A 192 -0.88 10.52 0.58
N SER A 193 -1.34 11.78 0.42
CA SER A 193 -0.96 12.88 1.30
C SER A 193 -1.37 12.62 2.75
N VAL A 194 -2.58 12.07 2.99
CA VAL A 194 -3.04 11.67 4.33
C VAL A 194 -2.09 10.62 4.91
N TYR A 195 -1.75 9.60 4.13
CA TYR A 195 -0.85 8.54 4.56
C TYR A 195 0.53 9.06 4.95
N LEU A 196 1.12 9.97 4.18
CA LEU A 196 2.45 10.52 4.48
C LEU A 196 2.45 11.48 5.67
N ILE A 197 1.40 12.28 5.84
CA ILE A 197 1.39 13.38 6.80
C ILE A 197 0.89 12.93 8.20
N HIS A 198 0.00 11.93 8.29
CA HIS A 198 -0.61 11.58 9.57
C HIS A 198 0.38 11.26 10.70
N PRO A 199 1.52 10.55 10.50
CA PRO A 199 2.41 10.27 11.62
C PRO A 199 3.16 11.51 12.10
N LEU A 200 3.50 12.41 11.17
CA LEU A 200 4.14 13.69 11.52
C LEU A 200 3.20 14.55 12.37
N LEU A 201 1.90 14.58 12.00
CA LEU A 201 0.90 15.29 12.78
C LEU A 201 0.64 14.64 14.15
N PHE A 202 0.67 13.30 14.22
CA PHE A 202 0.61 12.60 15.50
C PHE A 202 1.77 12.96 16.42
N ILE A 203 2.99 13.01 15.89
CA ILE A 203 4.16 13.44 16.65
C ILE A 203 3.97 14.90 17.09
N LEU A 204 3.56 15.79 16.18
CA LEU A 204 3.34 17.21 16.48
C LEU A 204 2.33 17.41 17.61
N VAL A 205 1.18 16.75 17.52
CA VAL A 205 0.09 16.86 18.52
C VAL A 205 0.52 16.32 19.89
N ASN A 206 1.39 15.31 19.94
CA ASN A 206 1.80 14.69 21.20
C ASN A 206 3.12 15.26 21.78
N SER A 207 3.86 16.06 21.01
CA SER A 207 5.19 16.56 21.42
C SER A 207 5.27 18.08 21.53
N TYR A 208 4.35 18.84 20.92
CA TYR A 208 4.41 20.30 20.92
C TYR A 208 3.33 20.91 21.83
N HIS A 209 3.76 21.60 22.86
CA HIS A 209 2.89 22.09 23.95
C HIS A 209 1.56 22.73 23.55
N PRO A 210 1.49 23.68 22.60
CA PRO A 210 0.22 24.29 22.24
C PRO A 210 -0.83 23.28 21.75
N PHE A 211 -0.39 22.23 21.03
CA PHE A 211 -1.28 21.19 20.54
C PHE A 211 -1.63 20.15 21.61
N ILE A 212 -0.66 19.82 22.49
CA ILE A 212 -0.89 18.89 23.61
C ILE A 212 -2.05 19.39 24.47
N ASP A 213 -2.05 20.65 24.85
CA ASP A 213 -3.06 21.22 25.73
C ASP A 213 -4.45 21.20 25.10
N VAL A 214 -4.53 21.60 23.81
CA VAL A 214 -5.81 21.57 23.05
C VAL A 214 -6.33 20.15 22.88
N PHE A 215 -5.48 19.22 22.43
CA PHE A 215 -5.95 17.85 22.13
C PHE A 215 -6.13 16.99 23.38
N ASN A 216 -5.45 17.26 24.48
CA ASN A 216 -5.64 16.56 25.75
C ASN A 216 -6.89 17.02 26.50
N SER A 217 -7.36 18.25 26.26
CA SER A 217 -8.66 18.70 26.78
C SER A 217 -9.83 17.96 26.14
N LEU A 218 -9.63 17.35 24.96
CA LEU A 218 -10.63 16.56 24.27
C LEU A 218 -10.51 15.09 24.64
N SER A 219 -11.63 14.38 24.71
CA SER A 219 -11.66 12.96 25.04
C SER A 219 -12.50 12.15 24.04
N GLY A 220 -12.25 10.84 24.00
CA GLY A 220 -13.05 9.88 23.25
C GLY A 220 -13.24 10.23 21.77
N PHE A 221 -14.49 10.19 21.33
CA PHE A 221 -14.88 10.40 19.93
C PHE A 221 -14.57 11.83 19.44
N THR A 222 -14.71 12.84 20.31
CA THR A 222 -14.42 14.24 19.95
C THR A 222 -12.95 14.42 19.61
N ARG A 223 -12.05 13.87 20.42
CA ARG A 223 -10.59 13.91 20.14
C ARG A 223 -10.26 13.24 18.82
N LEU A 224 -10.82 12.05 18.57
CA LEU A 224 -10.62 11.33 17.31
C LEU A 224 -11.10 12.14 16.11
N SER A 225 -12.31 12.69 16.17
CA SER A 225 -12.90 13.47 15.08
C SER A 225 -12.07 14.73 14.77
N CYS A 226 -11.62 15.45 15.80
CA CYS A 226 -10.76 16.61 15.62
C CYS A 226 -9.39 16.25 15.01
N LEU A 227 -8.78 15.14 15.45
CA LEU A 227 -7.53 14.65 14.86
C LEU A 227 -7.71 14.28 13.38
N VAL A 228 -8.76 13.54 13.04
CA VAL A 228 -9.04 13.18 11.64
C VAL A 228 -9.28 14.41 10.79
N ALA A 229 -10.09 15.37 11.26
CA ALA A 229 -10.34 16.61 10.55
C ALA A 229 -9.04 17.41 10.34
N PHE A 230 -8.19 17.51 11.37
CA PHE A 230 -6.91 18.19 11.31
C PHE A 230 -5.98 17.54 10.27
N VAL A 231 -5.85 16.20 10.30
CA VAL A 231 -5.04 15.45 9.33
C VAL A 231 -5.55 15.67 7.91
N VAL A 232 -6.86 15.57 7.67
CA VAL A 232 -7.46 15.77 6.36
C VAL A 232 -7.24 17.20 5.83
N CYS A 233 -7.41 18.21 6.69
CA CYS A 233 -7.18 19.62 6.32
C CYS A 233 -5.72 19.88 5.89
N ILE A 234 -4.76 19.43 6.69
CA ILE A 234 -3.33 19.60 6.36
C ILE A 234 -2.96 18.81 5.10
N SER A 235 -3.45 17.58 4.98
CA SER A 235 -3.20 16.74 3.82
C SER A 235 -3.79 17.34 2.52
N HIS A 236 -4.96 18.00 2.61
CA HIS A 236 -5.51 18.76 1.47
C HIS A 236 -4.54 19.84 0.99
N ILE A 237 -3.94 20.60 1.92
CA ILE A 237 -2.98 21.65 1.57
C ILE A 237 -1.74 21.03 0.90
N VAL A 238 -1.20 19.97 1.48
CA VAL A 238 -0.02 19.25 0.93
C VAL A 238 -0.33 18.67 -0.46
N TYR A 239 -1.49 18.04 -0.63
CA TYR A 239 -1.95 17.54 -1.92
C TYR A 239 -1.96 18.64 -2.98
N ARG A 240 -2.56 19.81 -2.68
CA ARG A 240 -2.69 20.92 -3.61
C ARG A 240 -1.36 21.57 -3.97
N LEU A 241 -0.48 21.75 -2.98
CA LEU A 241 0.77 22.48 -3.15
C LEU A 241 1.94 21.62 -3.65
N ILE A 242 1.94 20.35 -3.33
CA ILE A 242 3.08 19.45 -3.61
C ILE A 242 2.67 18.32 -4.53
N GLU A 243 1.72 17.49 -4.12
CA GLU A 243 1.41 16.24 -4.81
C GLU A 243 0.83 16.48 -6.21
N LEU A 244 -0.19 17.32 -6.33
CA LEU A 244 -0.84 17.59 -7.60
C LEU A 244 0.10 18.25 -8.65
N PRO A 245 0.91 19.27 -8.30
CA PRO A 245 1.88 19.84 -9.23
C PRO A 245 2.96 18.84 -9.66
N THR A 246 3.52 18.06 -8.74
CA THR A 246 4.55 17.06 -9.04
C THR A 246 4.00 15.93 -9.92
N HIS A 247 2.78 15.45 -9.64
CA HIS A 247 2.10 14.47 -10.48
C HIS A 247 1.86 14.98 -11.92
N ASN A 248 1.42 16.23 -12.05
CA ASN A 248 1.21 16.84 -13.35
C ASN A 248 2.52 17.03 -14.12
N LEU A 249 3.60 17.39 -13.42
CA LEU A 249 4.94 17.47 -14.00
C LEU A 249 5.40 16.09 -14.48
N GLY A 250 5.25 15.06 -13.66
CA GLY A 250 5.58 13.68 -14.01
C GLY A 250 4.84 13.19 -15.25
N LYS A 251 3.54 13.48 -15.36
CA LYS A 251 2.75 13.15 -16.56
C LYS A 251 3.26 13.87 -17.81
N LYS A 252 3.62 15.15 -17.70
CA LYS A 252 4.18 15.93 -18.84
C LYS A 252 5.51 15.36 -19.30
N LEU A 253 6.41 15.01 -18.36
CA LEU A 253 7.71 14.42 -18.67
C LEU A 253 7.56 13.04 -19.32
N ALA A 254 6.70 12.19 -18.78
CA ALA A 254 6.42 10.88 -19.35
C ALA A 254 5.88 10.98 -20.77
N LYS A 255 4.89 11.88 -21.01
CA LYS A 255 4.34 12.10 -22.35
C LYS A 255 5.41 12.57 -23.33
N LYS A 256 6.30 13.48 -22.93
CA LYS A 256 7.40 13.98 -23.76
C LYS A 256 8.37 12.85 -24.12
N TYR A 257 8.76 12.04 -23.14
CA TYR A 257 9.69 10.91 -23.35
C TYR A 257 9.11 9.87 -24.32
N PHE A 258 7.88 9.43 -24.11
CA PHE A 258 7.24 8.45 -24.97
C PHE A 258 6.96 8.98 -26.38
N SER A 259 6.62 10.27 -26.52
CA SER A 259 6.43 10.86 -27.85
C SER A 259 7.72 10.99 -28.65
N HIS A 260 8.86 11.22 -27.97
CA HIS A 260 10.17 11.27 -28.61
C HIS A 260 10.59 9.89 -29.14
N ASN A 261 10.48 8.86 -28.30
CA ASN A 261 10.84 7.48 -28.68
C ASN A 261 9.97 6.90 -29.80
N MET A 262 8.67 7.32 -29.87
CA MET A 262 7.81 6.90 -30.97
C MET A 262 8.16 7.57 -32.30
N LYS A 263 8.76 8.75 -32.31
CA LYS A 263 9.26 9.41 -33.52
C LYS A 263 10.55 8.76 -34.00
N GLU A 264 11.54 8.54 -33.10
CA GLU A 264 12.79 7.86 -33.45
C GLU A 264 12.57 6.46 -34.03
N ASN A 265 11.64 5.67 -33.48
CA ASN A 265 11.32 4.34 -34.04
C ASN A 265 10.63 4.40 -35.42
N LYS A 266 9.96 5.50 -35.78
CA LYS A 266 9.42 5.66 -37.13
C LYS A 266 10.48 6.06 -38.14
N ASP A 267 11.44 6.89 -37.72
CA ASP A 267 12.54 7.36 -38.59
C ASP A 267 13.60 6.27 -38.83
N CYS A 268 13.68 5.24 -37.97
CA CYS A 268 14.56 4.05 -38.17
C CYS A 268 13.95 2.97 -39.08
N HIS A 269 12.68 3.07 -39.45
CA HIS A 269 11.98 2.13 -40.32
C HIS A 269 11.52 2.73 -41.66
N SER A 270 11.86 3.98 -41.91
CA SER A 270 11.75 4.65 -43.22
C SER A 270 13.11 4.68 -43.94
#